data_a2b48d44bdf4dfdd799306bcf2486ddf
#
_entry.id   a2b48d44bdf4dfdd799306bcf2486ddf
#
_cell.length_a   1.000
_cell.length_b   1.000
_cell.length_c   1.000
_cell.angle_alpha   90.00
_cell.angle_beta   90.00
_cell.angle_gamma   90.00
#
_symmetry.space_group_name_H-M   'P 1'
#
loop_
_entity.id
_entity.type
_entity.pdbx_description
1 polymer ?
#
loop_
_entity_poly.entity_id
_entity_poly.type
_entity_poly.pdbx_seq_one_letter_code
_entity_poly.pdbx_strand_id
1 'polypeptide(L)'
;ILIGSTGVIEEMALGRATKGGPIKAFGDCMQMRTGKRKAGEAIGFIPVLGSLALAMGYTVVVGWIFKYTYLAFSGKLSAMGNDMSAIGGMFGSTASSFGNNMWLIIAMVVTAVIMALGIAGGIEKANKVMMPLLFIMFVGLGIYIFTLPGSSAGYKYIFTLNPKGILDIKLWIYAFGQAFFSLSIAGNGTVIYGSYLSDKENVVTSARNVAVFDTIAALLAAFVIIPGMAAGGAELSSGGPGLMFIYLVNVFNGMPGGKIVGIVFYVCVLFAGMSSLVNLYEAPVATIQEKLKLNRVASVGIIAVAGCVVSLVIQGIVSGWMDAVSIYI
;
A
#
# COMPACT_ATOMS: atom_id res chain seq x y z
N ILE A 1 -9.30 -1.83 -15.02
CA ILE A 1 -10.63 -1.25 -14.67
C ILE A 1 -11.74 -2.28 -14.84
N LEU A 2 -11.96 -2.88 -16.03
CA LEU A 2 -13.10 -3.77 -16.25
C LEU A 2 -13.17 -4.94 -15.25
N ILE A 3 -12.14 -5.76 -15.19
CA ILE A 3 -12.11 -6.96 -14.33
C ILE A 3 -11.97 -6.59 -12.85
N GLY A 4 -11.13 -5.60 -12.54
CA GLY A 4 -10.97 -5.15 -11.16
C GLY A 4 -12.25 -4.55 -10.58
N SER A 5 -13.02 -3.75 -11.33
CA SER A 5 -14.26 -3.17 -10.82
C SER A 5 -15.34 -4.22 -10.56
N THR A 6 -15.46 -5.27 -11.37
CA THR A 6 -16.41 -6.37 -11.12
C THR A 6 -16.05 -7.15 -9.87
N GLY A 7 -14.76 -7.47 -9.66
CA GLY A 7 -14.30 -8.14 -8.44
C GLY A 7 -14.57 -7.31 -7.17
N VAL A 8 -14.34 -6.00 -7.22
CA VAL A 8 -14.66 -5.10 -6.10
C VAL A 8 -16.16 -5.08 -5.80
N ILE A 9 -17.01 -5.03 -6.85
CA ILE A 9 -18.47 -5.06 -6.68
C ILE A 9 -18.91 -6.35 -5.97
N GLU A 10 -18.40 -7.50 -6.43
CA GLU A 10 -18.75 -8.80 -5.89
C GLU A 10 -18.33 -8.95 -4.43
N GLU A 11 -17.09 -8.57 -4.10
CA GLU A 11 -16.59 -8.66 -2.73
C GLU A 11 -17.30 -7.68 -1.79
N MET A 12 -17.55 -6.44 -2.21
CA MET A 12 -18.29 -5.47 -1.41
C MET A 12 -19.75 -5.90 -1.22
N ALA A 13 -20.39 -6.47 -2.25
CA ALA A 13 -21.74 -7.01 -2.16
C ALA A 13 -21.80 -8.19 -1.19
N LEU A 14 -20.81 -9.10 -1.24
CA LEU A 14 -20.69 -10.23 -0.33
C LEU A 14 -20.56 -9.75 1.13
N GLY A 15 -19.66 -8.82 1.40
CA GLY A 15 -19.46 -8.24 2.73
C GLY A 15 -20.73 -7.58 3.25
N ARG A 16 -21.41 -6.78 2.43
CA ARG A 16 -22.65 -6.10 2.79
C ARG A 16 -23.79 -7.07 3.06
N ALA A 17 -23.97 -8.11 2.24
CA ALA A 17 -25.02 -9.09 2.39
C ALA A 17 -24.91 -9.88 3.70
N THR A 18 -23.68 -10.17 4.12
CA THR A 18 -23.40 -10.99 5.30
C THR A 18 -23.16 -10.17 6.58
N LYS A 19 -22.96 -8.84 6.45
CA LYS A 19 -22.65 -7.93 7.57
C LYS A 19 -21.55 -8.49 8.47
N GLY A 20 -20.49 -9.00 7.88
CA GLY A 20 -19.39 -9.61 8.61
C GLY A 20 -18.13 -9.78 7.79
N GLY A 21 -17.06 -10.17 8.46
CA GLY A 21 -15.77 -10.42 7.84
C GLY A 21 -15.75 -11.64 6.91
N PRO A 22 -14.62 -11.87 6.21
CA PRO A 22 -14.54 -12.92 5.20
C PRO A 22 -14.93 -14.31 5.69
N ILE A 23 -14.51 -14.69 6.90
CA ILE A 23 -14.83 -16.01 7.46
C ILE A 23 -16.34 -16.20 7.61
N LYS A 24 -17.03 -15.18 8.15
CA LYS A 24 -18.47 -15.21 8.27
C LYS A 24 -19.13 -15.22 6.90
N ALA A 25 -18.66 -14.38 5.99
CA ALA A 25 -19.22 -14.23 4.65
C ALA A 25 -19.20 -15.56 3.87
N PHE A 26 -18.04 -16.21 3.80
CA PHE A 26 -17.91 -17.50 3.14
C PHE A 26 -18.69 -18.61 3.90
N GLY A 27 -18.73 -18.54 5.24
CA GLY A 27 -19.50 -19.46 6.07
C GLY A 27 -20.99 -19.37 5.78
N ASP A 28 -21.56 -18.16 5.71
CA ASP A 28 -22.98 -17.92 5.44
C ASP A 28 -23.34 -18.36 4.00
N CYS A 29 -22.54 -18.04 3.00
CA CYS A 29 -22.74 -18.49 1.63
C CYS A 29 -22.74 -20.02 1.51
N MET A 30 -21.79 -20.69 2.15
CA MET A 30 -21.71 -22.15 2.10
C MET A 30 -22.87 -22.81 2.87
N GLN A 31 -23.30 -22.19 3.98
CA GLN A 31 -24.47 -22.63 4.72
C GLN A 31 -25.74 -22.59 3.85
N MET A 32 -25.96 -21.50 3.14
CA MET A 32 -27.14 -21.34 2.27
C MET A 32 -27.13 -22.35 1.11
N ARG A 33 -25.96 -22.64 0.54
CA ARG A 33 -25.86 -23.50 -0.65
C ARG A 33 -25.81 -25.00 -0.34
N THR A 34 -25.09 -25.39 0.72
CA THR A 34 -24.75 -26.80 1.00
C THR A 34 -25.04 -27.24 2.42
N GLY A 35 -25.46 -26.36 3.30
CA GLY A 35 -25.63 -26.63 4.74
C GLY A 35 -24.31 -26.76 5.52
N LYS A 36 -23.13 -26.57 4.88
CA LYS A 36 -21.81 -26.83 5.48
C LYS A 36 -21.10 -25.54 5.88
N ARG A 37 -21.60 -24.81 6.87
CA ARG A 37 -21.03 -23.54 7.34
C ARG A 37 -19.53 -23.62 7.66
N LYS A 38 -19.11 -24.63 8.42
CA LYS A 38 -17.70 -24.81 8.83
C LYS A 38 -16.73 -24.94 7.65
N ALA A 39 -17.14 -25.57 6.56
CA ALA A 39 -16.33 -25.65 5.35
C ALA A 39 -16.15 -24.26 4.70
N GLY A 40 -17.22 -23.45 4.65
CA GLY A 40 -17.12 -22.07 4.18
C GLY A 40 -16.23 -21.20 5.06
N GLU A 41 -16.35 -21.33 6.39
CA GLU A 41 -15.47 -20.61 7.33
C GLU A 41 -13.99 -20.98 7.15
N ALA A 42 -13.67 -22.26 6.91
CA ALA A 42 -12.31 -22.70 6.63
C ALA A 42 -11.76 -22.10 5.32
N ILE A 43 -12.60 -22.01 4.28
CA ILE A 43 -12.23 -21.32 3.02
C ILE A 43 -11.98 -19.84 3.28
N GLY A 44 -12.87 -19.17 4.02
CA GLY A 44 -12.75 -17.74 4.35
C GLY A 44 -11.55 -17.40 5.23
N PHE A 45 -10.98 -18.38 5.94
CA PHE A 45 -9.79 -18.19 6.76
C PHE A 45 -8.51 -18.04 5.91
N ILE A 46 -8.44 -18.70 4.76
CA ILE A 46 -7.25 -18.66 3.87
C ILE A 46 -6.88 -17.22 3.46
N PRO A 47 -7.79 -16.43 2.88
CA PRO A 47 -7.45 -15.07 2.49
C PRO A 47 -7.18 -14.13 3.69
N VAL A 48 -7.74 -14.42 4.88
CA VAL A 48 -7.38 -13.65 6.10
C VAL A 48 -5.93 -13.89 6.50
N LEU A 49 -5.45 -15.12 6.41
CA LEU A 49 -4.02 -15.43 6.62
C LEU A 49 -3.14 -14.74 5.57
N GLY A 50 -3.59 -14.71 4.32
CA GLY A 50 -2.91 -13.99 3.25
C GLY A 50 -2.77 -12.50 3.55
N SER A 51 -3.86 -11.84 3.95
CA SER A 51 -3.86 -10.42 4.35
C SER A 51 -2.92 -10.18 5.52
N LEU A 52 -2.94 -11.06 6.53
CA LEU A 52 -2.09 -10.93 7.71
C LEU A 52 -0.61 -11.09 7.35
N ALA A 53 -0.26 -12.09 6.55
CA ALA A 53 1.10 -12.31 6.09
C ALA A 53 1.63 -11.11 5.27
N LEU A 54 0.80 -10.60 4.37
CA LEU A 54 1.11 -9.41 3.58
C LEU A 54 1.29 -8.17 4.48
N ALA A 55 0.39 -7.97 5.45
CA ALA A 55 0.46 -6.87 6.41
C ALA A 55 1.77 -6.88 7.20
N MET A 56 2.23 -8.06 7.64
CA MET A 56 3.47 -8.21 8.39
C MET A 56 4.70 -7.80 7.57
N GLY A 57 4.79 -8.25 6.31
CA GLY A 57 5.85 -7.82 5.40
C GLY A 57 5.75 -6.33 5.05
N TYR A 58 4.55 -5.84 4.79
CA TYR A 58 4.29 -4.44 4.46
C TYR A 58 4.64 -3.49 5.63
N THR A 59 4.51 -3.95 6.88
CA THR A 59 4.92 -3.17 8.07
C THR A 59 6.41 -2.83 8.04
N VAL A 60 7.26 -3.73 7.57
CA VAL A 60 8.71 -3.47 7.41
C VAL A 60 8.94 -2.32 6.45
N VAL A 61 8.28 -2.36 5.28
CA VAL A 61 8.40 -1.33 4.23
C VAL A 61 7.85 0.02 4.73
N VAL A 62 6.71 0.03 5.42
CA VAL A 62 6.16 1.26 6.02
C VAL A 62 7.10 1.81 7.07
N GLY A 63 7.79 0.97 7.83
CA GLY A 63 8.87 1.40 8.72
C GLY A 63 10.00 2.13 7.97
N TRP A 64 10.43 1.64 6.79
CA TRP A 64 11.40 2.35 5.97
C TRP A 64 10.86 3.72 5.52
N ILE A 65 9.60 3.80 5.14
CA ILE A 65 8.95 5.05 4.74
C ILE A 65 8.93 6.05 5.90
N PHE A 66 8.59 5.63 7.12
CA PHE A 66 8.69 6.48 8.32
C PHE A 66 10.10 7.02 8.52
N LYS A 67 11.11 6.16 8.46
CA LYS A 67 12.53 6.55 8.58
C LYS A 67 12.90 7.58 7.53
N TYR A 68 12.57 7.34 6.26
CA TYR A 68 12.90 8.24 5.17
C TYR A 68 12.14 9.56 5.22
N THR A 69 10.89 9.54 5.69
CA THR A 69 10.14 10.77 5.99
C THR A 69 10.87 11.60 7.05
N TYR A 70 11.31 10.99 8.15
CA TYR A 70 12.12 11.68 9.16
C TYR A 70 13.45 12.20 8.60
N LEU A 71 14.15 11.40 7.80
CA LEU A 71 15.42 11.81 7.17
C LEU A 71 15.23 12.96 6.19
N ALA A 72 14.10 13.03 5.48
CA ALA A 72 13.75 14.15 4.61
C ALA A 72 13.53 15.44 5.43
N PHE A 73 12.70 15.39 6.48
CA PHE A 73 12.45 16.54 7.37
C PHE A 73 13.72 17.03 8.07
N SER A 74 14.55 16.12 8.55
CA SER A 74 15.81 16.45 9.23
C SER A 74 16.90 16.99 8.29
N GLY A 75 16.66 16.97 6.98
CA GLY A 75 17.61 17.39 5.96
C GLY A 75 18.77 16.40 5.72
N LYS A 76 18.77 15.24 6.38
CA LYS A 76 19.84 14.24 6.22
C LYS A 76 19.86 13.63 4.82
N LEU A 77 18.72 13.50 4.13
CA LEU A 77 18.69 13.03 2.75
C LEU A 77 19.36 14.04 1.81
N SER A 78 19.02 15.33 1.94
CA SER A 78 19.61 16.36 1.10
C SER A 78 21.09 16.62 1.40
N ALA A 79 21.55 16.37 2.63
CA ALA A 79 22.94 16.51 3.01
C ALA A 79 23.88 15.48 2.34
N MET A 80 23.34 14.34 1.84
CA MET A 80 24.12 13.36 1.09
C MET A 80 24.44 13.81 -0.34
N GLY A 81 23.78 14.86 -0.84
CA GLY A 81 23.95 15.30 -2.24
C GLY A 81 23.65 14.17 -3.23
N ASN A 82 24.40 14.12 -4.31
CA ASN A 82 24.29 13.09 -5.36
C ASN A 82 25.30 11.93 -5.16
N ASP A 83 25.78 11.72 -3.96
CA ASP A 83 26.67 10.59 -3.66
C ASP A 83 25.87 9.29 -3.58
N MET A 84 25.87 8.53 -4.68
CA MET A 84 25.16 7.25 -4.79
C MET A 84 25.68 6.21 -3.79
N SER A 85 26.94 6.28 -3.36
CA SER A 85 27.48 5.37 -2.35
C SER A 85 26.89 5.68 -0.97
N ALA A 86 26.83 6.96 -0.59
CA ALA A 86 26.21 7.40 0.66
C ALA A 86 24.70 7.08 0.70
N ILE A 87 23.98 7.37 -0.40
CA ILE A 87 22.54 7.09 -0.52
C ILE A 87 22.28 5.58 -0.47
N GLY A 88 23.01 4.80 -1.24
CA GLY A 88 22.91 3.33 -1.24
C GLY A 88 23.28 2.71 0.11
N GLY A 89 24.33 3.20 0.75
CA GLY A 89 24.74 2.79 2.10
C GLY A 89 23.68 3.10 3.16
N MET A 90 23.01 4.25 3.08
CA MET A 90 21.87 4.60 3.94
C MET A 90 20.71 3.60 3.78
N PHE A 91 20.37 3.26 2.55
CA PHE A 91 19.32 2.27 2.32
C PHE A 91 19.77 0.87 2.73
N GLY A 92 20.98 0.45 2.40
CA GLY A 92 21.55 -0.82 2.84
C GLY A 92 21.53 -0.98 4.36
N SER A 93 21.91 0.06 5.11
CA SER A 93 21.83 0.05 6.57
C SER A 93 20.38 0.01 7.09
N THR A 94 19.43 0.61 6.37
CA THR A 94 18.01 0.59 6.71
C THR A 94 17.38 -0.77 6.47
N ALA A 95 17.71 -1.40 5.35
CA ALA A 95 17.20 -2.71 4.94
C ALA A 95 17.96 -3.88 5.58
N SER A 96 19.07 -3.62 6.28
CA SER A 96 19.84 -4.66 6.98
C SER A 96 19.07 -5.28 8.12
N SER A 97 19.51 -6.44 8.58
CA SER A 97 18.96 -7.13 9.75
C SER A 97 18.89 -6.17 10.95
N PHE A 98 17.70 -6.00 11.50
CA PHE A 98 17.39 -5.09 12.61
C PHE A 98 17.71 -3.60 12.38
N GLY A 99 18.04 -3.15 11.16
CA GLY A 99 18.42 -1.76 10.85
C GLY A 99 17.28 -0.76 10.93
N ASN A 100 16.03 -1.23 11.08
CA ASN A 100 14.83 -0.38 11.06
C ASN A 100 13.84 -0.64 12.20
N ASN A 101 14.24 -1.37 13.25
CA ASN A 101 13.32 -1.83 14.30
C ASN A 101 12.50 -0.70 14.94
N MET A 102 13.14 0.40 15.30
CA MET A 102 12.47 1.54 15.93
C MET A 102 11.36 2.10 15.04
N TRP A 103 11.64 2.29 13.76
CA TRP A 103 10.68 2.87 12.82
C TRP A 103 9.57 1.89 12.44
N LEU A 104 9.86 0.59 12.42
CA LEU A 104 8.86 -0.47 12.28
C LEU A 104 7.88 -0.44 13.47
N ILE A 105 8.40 -0.35 14.70
CA ILE A 105 7.57 -0.26 15.91
C ILE A 105 6.72 1.02 15.88
N ILE A 106 7.30 2.16 15.49
CA ILE A 106 6.55 3.42 15.34
C ILE A 106 5.42 3.25 14.33
N ALA A 107 5.70 2.68 13.16
CA ALA A 107 4.69 2.41 12.13
C ALA A 107 3.54 1.55 12.67
N MET A 108 3.88 0.47 13.39
CA MET A 108 2.89 -0.42 14.00
C MET A 108 2.06 0.31 15.08
N VAL A 109 2.70 1.07 15.96
CA VAL A 109 2.01 1.83 17.01
C VAL A 109 1.04 2.85 16.42
N VAL A 110 1.47 3.63 15.43
CA VAL A 110 0.60 4.60 14.75
C VAL A 110 -0.58 3.91 14.08
N THR A 111 -0.33 2.80 13.39
CA THR A 111 -1.38 1.96 12.78
C THR A 111 -2.37 1.45 13.82
N ALA A 112 -1.87 0.88 14.92
CA ALA A 112 -2.69 0.36 16.00
C ALA A 112 -3.55 1.46 16.67
N VAL A 113 -3.00 2.65 16.88
CA VAL A 113 -3.76 3.79 17.42
C VAL A 113 -4.90 4.18 16.49
N ILE A 114 -4.63 4.33 15.18
CA ILE A 114 -5.68 4.67 14.20
C ILE A 114 -6.78 3.61 14.21
N MET A 115 -6.42 2.33 14.22
CA MET A 115 -7.39 1.23 14.23
C MET A 115 -8.16 1.12 15.54
N ALA A 116 -7.50 1.33 16.69
CA ALA A 116 -8.14 1.27 18.01
C ALA A 116 -9.20 2.35 18.21
N LEU A 117 -9.04 3.53 17.58
CA LEU A 117 -10.03 4.60 17.57
C LEU A 117 -11.32 4.22 16.80
N GLY A 118 -11.35 3.07 16.15
CA GLY A 118 -12.50 2.53 15.44
C GLY A 118 -12.57 2.98 13.99
N ILE A 119 -13.62 2.52 13.31
CA ILE A 119 -13.80 2.78 11.88
C ILE A 119 -14.10 4.26 11.65
N ALA A 120 -15.17 4.78 12.22
CA ALA A 120 -15.58 6.18 12.04
C ALA A 120 -14.65 7.18 12.75
N GLY A 121 -14.15 6.83 13.95
CA GLY A 121 -13.30 7.71 14.77
C GLY A 121 -11.84 7.76 14.36
N GLY A 122 -11.31 6.65 13.81
CA GLY A 122 -9.91 6.48 13.45
C GLY A 122 -9.71 6.39 11.95
N ILE A 123 -10.06 5.25 11.36
CA ILE A 123 -9.75 4.91 9.96
C ILE A 123 -10.35 5.94 9.00
N GLU A 124 -11.65 6.23 9.14
CA GLU A 124 -12.34 7.16 8.26
C GLU A 124 -11.81 8.59 8.39
N LYS A 125 -11.56 9.07 9.61
CA LYS A 125 -11.00 10.41 9.84
C LYS A 125 -9.57 10.53 9.28
N ALA A 126 -8.73 9.52 9.52
CA ALA A 126 -7.37 9.50 8.98
C ALA A 126 -7.39 9.56 7.45
N ASN A 127 -8.21 8.72 6.80
CA ASN A 127 -8.32 8.68 5.34
C ASN A 127 -8.93 9.96 4.75
N LYS A 128 -9.90 10.58 5.42
CA LYS A 128 -10.48 11.88 4.98
C LYS A 128 -9.44 13.00 4.90
N VAL A 129 -8.38 12.93 5.68
CA VAL A 129 -7.27 13.89 5.64
C VAL A 129 -6.17 13.43 4.70
N MET A 130 -5.71 12.19 4.85
CA MET A 130 -4.57 11.67 4.10
C MET A 130 -4.82 11.60 2.60
N MET A 131 -6.01 11.12 2.17
CA MET A 131 -6.29 10.91 0.75
C MET A 131 -6.36 12.22 -0.05
N PRO A 132 -7.16 13.24 0.34
CA PRO A 132 -7.16 14.51 -0.40
C PRO A 132 -5.79 15.19 -0.43
N LEU A 133 -5.05 15.16 0.71
CA LEU A 133 -3.71 15.72 0.77
C LEU A 133 -2.75 14.99 -0.18
N LEU A 134 -2.80 13.67 -0.23
CA LEU A 134 -2.01 12.87 -1.16
C LEU A 134 -2.25 13.30 -2.62
N PHE A 135 -3.51 13.41 -3.04
CA PHE A 135 -3.86 13.84 -4.39
C PHE A 135 -3.36 15.25 -4.69
N ILE A 136 -3.59 16.19 -3.78
CA ILE A 136 -3.13 17.59 -3.93
C ILE A 136 -1.60 17.64 -4.05
N MET A 137 -0.89 16.91 -3.18
CA MET A 137 0.56 16.88 -3.20
C MET A 137 1.12 16.23 -4.47
N PHE A 138 0.54 15.11 -4.93
CA PHE A 138 0.96 14.49 -6.20
C PHE A 138 0.68 15.40 -7.42
N VAL A 139 -0.43 16.10 -7.45
CA VAL A 139 -0.71 17.10 -8.50
C VAL A 139 0.32 18.22 -8.46
N GLY A 140 0.61 18.77 -7.28
CA GLY A 140 1.63 19.79 -7.10
C GLY A 140 3.03 19.33 -7.52
N LEU A 141 3.43 18.10 -7.13
CA LEU A 141 4.68 17.49 -7.59
C LEU A 141 4.70 17.28 -9.11
N GLY A 142 3.61 16.80 -9.67
CA GLY A 142 3.50 16.58 -11.13
C GLY A 142 3.67 17.88 -11.91
N ILE A 143 3.03 18.96 -11.47
CA ILE A 143 3.18 20.30 -12.08
C ILE A 143 4.63 20.76 -11.97
N TYR A 144 5.25 20.63 -10.80
CA TYR A 144 6.65 21.01 -10.62
C TYR A 144 7.59 20.20 -11.52
N ILE A 145 7.46 18.87 -11.54
CA ILE A 145 8.31 17.99 -12.35
C ILE A 145 8.12 18.25 -13.85
N PHE A 146 6.91 18.60 -14.27
CA PHE A 146 6.64 18.97 -15.66
C PHE A 146 7.48 20.18 -16.12
N THR A 147 7.82 21.10 -15.22
CA THR A 147 8.66 22.27 -15.52
C THR A 147 10.16 21.96 -15.59
N LEU A 148 10.58 20.75 -15.16
CA LEU A 148 12.01 20.42 -15.12
C LEU A 148 12.55 20.03 -16.49
N PRO A 149 13.78 20.46 -16.83
CA PRO A 149 14.48 20.01 -18.03
C PRO A 149 14.64 18.49 -18.02
N GLY A 150 14.40 17.83 -19.15
CA GLY A 150 14.56 16.38 -19.29
C GLY A 150 13.29 15.55 -18.89
N SER A 151 12.33 16.12 -18.18
CA SER A 151 11.08 15.43 -17.81
C SER A 151 10.27 14.92 -19.01
N SER A 152 10.37 15.61 -20.16
CA SER A 152 9.70 15.25 -21.41
C SER A 152 10.00 13.83 -21.90
N ALA A 153 11.21 13.31 -21.64
CA ALA A 153 11.57 11.94 -21.97
C ALA A 153 10.75 10.92 -21.18
N GLY A 154 10.46 11.20 -19.91
CA GLY A 154 9.61 10.36 -19.08
C GLY A 154 8.16 10.35 -19.54
N TYR A 155 7.60 11.51 -19.90
CA TYR A 155 6.25 11.56 -20.49
C TYR A 155 6.19 10.80 -21.82
N LYS A 156 7.19 10.98 -22.69
CA LYS A 156 7.28 10.22 -23.94
C LYS A 156 7.32 8.71 -23.67
N TYR A 157 8.06 8.27 -22.65
CA TYR A 157 8.11 6.86 -22.25
C TYR A 157 6.73 6.33 -21.85
N ILE A 158 5.96 7.06 -21.01
CA ILE A 158 4.62 6.67 -20.56
C ILE A 158 3.65 6.54 -21.74
N PHE A 159 3.71 7.46 -22.70
CA PHE A 159 2.78 7.50 -23.84
C PHE A 159 3.26 6.70 -25.06
N THR A 160 4.46 6.09 -24.99
CA THR A 160 4.94 5.23 -26.08
C THR A 160 4.26 3.88 -26.00
N LEU A 161 3.32 3.66 -26.92
CA LEU A 161 2.59 2.39 -27.02
C LEU A 161 3.47 1.33 -27.70
N ASN A 162 3.52 0.15 -27.09
CA ASN A 162 4.12 -1.05 -27.69
C ASN A 162 3.01 -2.07 -28.01
N PRO A 163 2.44 -2.05 -29.24
CA PRO A 163 1.33 -2.94 -29.58
C PRO A 163 1.68 -4.43 -29.48
N LYS A 164 2.97 -4.79 -29.67
CA LYS A 164 3.43 -6.18 -29.53
C LYS A 164 3.33 -6.69 -28.09
N GLY A 165 3.41 -5.80 -27.11
CA GLY A 165 3.25 -6.16 -25.70
C GLY A 165 1.86 -6.71 -25.36
N ILE A 166 0.83 -6.35 -26.12
CA ILE A 166 -0.54 -6.87 -25.91
C ILE A 166 -0.61 -8.39 -26.11
N LEU A 167 0.29 -8.95 -26.92
CA LEU A 167 0.37 -10.39 -27.18
C LEU A 167 1.24 -11.13 -26.16
N ASP A 168 1.94 -10.41 -25.27
CA ASP A 168 2.77 -11.02 -24.24
C ASP A 168 1.92 -11.42 -23.03
N ILE A 169 1.78 -12.72 -22.80
CA ILE A 169 1.03 -13.26 -21.65
C ILE A 169 1.60 -12.83 -20.31
N LYS A 170 2.92 -12.60 -20.23
CA LYS A 170 3.57 -12.12 -19.00
C LYS A 170 3.09 -10.72 -18.63
N LEU A 171 2.91 -9.83 -19.63
CA LEU A 171 2.36 -8.50 -19.40
C LEU A 171 0.97 -8.57 -18.73
N TRP A 172 0.12 -9.48 -19.21
CA TRP A 172 -1.22 -9.67 -18.65
C TRP A 172 -1.17 -10.23 -17.23
N ILE A 173 -0.28 -11.19 -16.94
CA ILE A 173 -0.10 -11.75 -15.60
C ILE A 173 0.31 -10.62 -14.62
N TYR A 174 1.28 -9.80 -14.98
CA TYR A 174 1.70 -8.66 -14.15
C TYR A 174 0.58 -7.62 -14.00
N ALA A 175 -0.11 -7.27 -15.07
CA ALA A 175 -1.19 -6.30 -15.04
C ALA A 175 -2.37 -6.76 -14.16
N PHE A 176 -2.75 -8.04 -14.25
CA PHE A 176 -3.77 -8.63 -13.38
C PHE A 176 -3.30 -8.68 -11.93
N GLY A 177 -2.08 -9.16 -11.67
CA GLY A 177 -1.51 -9.20 -10.32
C GLY A 177 -1.53 -7.82 -9.68
N GLN A 178 -1.08 -6.80 -10.40
CA GLN A 178 -1.09 -5.42 -9.92
C GLN A 178 -2.51 -4.89 -9.68
N ALA A 179 -3.46 -5.17 -10.58
CA ALA A 179 -4.84 -4.72 -10.42
C ALA A 179 -5.51 -5.37 -9.20
N PHE A 180 -5.31 -6.68 -8.99
CA PHE A 180 -5.84 -7.37 -7.81
C PHE A 180 -5.20 -6.86 -6.51
N PHE A 181 -3.89 -6.65 -6.52
CA PHE A 181 -3.16 -6.10 -5.37
C PHE A 181 -3.65 -4.70 -5.01
N SER A 182 -3.68 -3.78 -5.98
CA SER A 182 -4.03 -2.37 -5.79
C SER A 182 -5.47 -2.20 -5.29
N LEU A 183 -6.41 -2.95 -5.85
CA LEU A 183 -7.82 -2.92 -5.45
C LEU A 183 -8.14 -3.79 -4.23
N SER A 184 -7.13 -4.45 -3.64
CA SER A 184 -7.30 -5.38 -2.50
C SER A 184 -8.28 -6.53 -2.78
N ILE A 185 -8.43 -6.95 -4.04
CA ILE A 185 -9.24 -8.10 -4.44
C ILE A 185 -8.53 -9.38 -3.97
N ALA A 186 -9.28 -10.32 -3.43
CA ALA A 186 -8.78 -11.51 -2.73
C ALA A 186 -7.96 -11.23 -1.46
N GLY A 187 -7.71 -9.95 -1.13
CA GLY A 187 -7.07 -9.51 0.11
C GLY A 187 -8.06 -9.19 1.23
N ASN A 188 -9.35 -9.43 1.03
CA ASN A 188 -10.45 -9.21 1.98
C ASN A 188 -10.75 -7.75 2.38
N GLY A 189 -9.97 -6.78 1.96
CA GLY A 189 -10.23 -5.38 2.27
C GLY A 189 -11.61 -4.95 1.79
N THR A 190 -11.94 -5.28 0.56
CA THR A 190 -13.23 -4.95 -0.06
C THR A 190 -14.41 -5.68 0.57
N VAL A 191 -14.25 -6.92 1.02
CA VAL A 191 -15.28 -7.65 1.80
C VAL A 191 -15.55 -6.96 3.14
N ILE A 192 -14.48 -6.63 3.89
CA ILE A 192 -14.61 -5.95 5.19
C ILE A 192 -15.27 -4.58 5.03
N TYR A 193 -14.79 -3.73 4.11
CA TYR A 193 -15.39 -2.42 3.90
C TYR A 193 -16.82 -2.52 3.35
N GLY A 194 -17.12 -3.53 2.54
CA GLY A 194 -18.47 -3.85 2.13
C GLY A 194 -19.39 -4.13 3.32
N SER A 195 -18.91 -4.83 4.35
CA SER A 195 -19.69 -5.12 5.57
C SER A 195 -20.00 -3.87 6.41
N TYR A 196 -19.20 -2.82 6.27
CA TYR A 196 -19.37 -1.55 6.97
C TYR A 196 -20.30 -0.57 6.23
N LEU A 197 -20.58 -0.81 4.95
CA LEU A 197 -21.49 0.04 4.19
C LEU A 197 -22.90 0.05 4.78
N SER A 198 -23.47 1.24 4.89
CA SER A 198 -24.85 1.41 5.29
C SER A 198 -25.82 0.87 4.23
N ASP A 199 -27.04 0.53 4.62
CA ASP A 199 -28.05 0.00 3.69
C ASP A 199 -28.52 1.05 2.67
N LYS A 200 -28.22 2.34 2.91
CA LYS A 200 -28.53 3.45 2.01
C LYS A 200 -27.51 3.63 0.89
N GLU A 201 -26.29 3.11 1.07
CA GLU A 201 -25.22 3.25 0.11
C GLU A 201 -25.37 2.31 -1.09
N ASN A 202 -25.02 2.78 -2.27
CA ASN A 202 -25.01 1.96 -3.47
C ASN A 202 -23.66 1.27 -3.66
N VAL A 203 -23.63 -0.06 -3.52
CA VAL A 203 -22.40 -0.87 -3.65
C VAL A 203 -21.71 -0.66 -5.00
N VAL A 204 -22.49 -0.64 -6.09
CA VAL A 204 -21.93 -0.49 -7.45
C VAL A 204 -21.25 0.87 -7.62
N THR A 205 -21.89 1.93 -7.12
CA THR A 205 -21.31 3.28 -7.16
C THR A 205 -20.04 3.36 -6.31
N SER A 206 -20.07 2.80 -5.10
CA SER A 206 -18.90 2.77 -4.20
C SER A 206 -17.74 2.00 -4.82
N ALA A 207 -17.99 0.81 -5.35
CA ALA A 207 -16.98 -0.01 -6.01
C ALA A 207 -16.37 0.67 -7.25
N ARG A 208 -17.23 1.31 -8.07
CA ARG A 208 -16.77 2.08 -9.23
C ARG A 208 -15.87 3.23 -8.81
N ASN A 209 -16.24 3.95 -7.76
CA ASN A 209 -15.43 5.05 -7.25
C ASN A 209 -14.06 4.54 -6.77
N VAL A 210 -14.01 3.41 -6.06
CA VAL A 210 -12.74 2.78 -5.67
C VAL A 210 -11.86 2.52 -6.89
N ALA A 211 -12.37 1.85 -7.92
CA ALA A 211 -11.60 1.55 -9.12
C ALA A 211 -11.14 2.81 -9.90
N VAL A 212 -11.98 3.86 -9.95
CA VAL A 212 -11.65 5.12 -10.62
C VAL A 212 -10.56 5.86 -9.85
N PHE A 213 -10.73 6.05 -8.53
CA PHE A 213 -9.74 6.77 -7.73
C PHE A 213 -8.41 6.02 -7.62
N ASP A 214 -8.42 4.69 -7.55
CA ASP A 214 -7.22 3.86 -7.62
C ASP A 214 -6.45 4.09 -8.93
N THR A 215 -7.17 4.07 -10.06
CA THR A 215 -6.58 4.35 -11.38
C THR A 215 -6.01 5.78 -11.47
N ILE A 216 -6.73 6.78 -10.97
CA ILE A 216 -6.25 8.17 -10.95
C ILE A 216 -4.99 8.29 -10.09
N ALA A 217 -4.96 7.67 -8.91
CA ALA A 217 -3.80 7.69 -8.03
C ALA A 217 -2.57 7.04 -8.69
N ALA A 218 -2.76 5.88 -9.35
CA ALA A 218 -1.70 5.20 -10.08
C ALA A 218 -1.14 6.04 -11.23
N LEU A 219 -2.01 6.71 -12.01
CA LEU A 219 -1.59 7.61 -13.09
C LEU A 219 -0.85 8.83 -12.56
N LEU A 220 -1.33 9.45 -11.48
CA LEU A 220 -0.65 10.58 -10.84
C LEU A 220 0.74 10.18 -10.34
N ALA A 221 0.85 9.02 -9.68
CA ALA A 221 2.15 8.50 -9.25
C ALA A 221 3.09 8.26 -10.43
N ALA A 222 2.61 7.66 -11.53
CA ALA A 222 3.40 7.45 -12.74
C ALA A 222 3.87 8.79 -13.35
N PHE A 223 3.01 9.81 -13.39
CA PHE A 223 3.34 11.14 -13.92
C PHE A 223 4.29 11.94 -13.02
N VAL A 224 4.47 11.56 -11.78
CA VAL A 224 5.48 12.13 -10.88
C VAL A 224 6.79 11.36 -10.98
N ILE A 225 6.72 10.05 -10.82
CA ILE A 225 7.92 9.19 -10.65
C ILE A 225 8.71 9.10 -11.97
N ILE A 226 8.08 8.69 -13.06
CA ILE A 226 8.79 8.42 -14.32
C ILE A 226 9.40 9.69 -14.95
N PRO A 227 8.67 10.82 -15.07
CA PRO A 227 9.28 12.06 -15.55
C PRO A 227 10.29 12.65 -14.56
N GLY A 228 10.11 12.44 -13.25
CA GLY A 228 11.09 12.81 -12.24
C GLY A 228 12.41 12.07 -12.42
N MET A 229 12.37 10.75 -12.66
CA MET A 229 13.54 9.95 -12.99
C MET A 229 14.23 10.44 -14.26
N ALA A 230 13.46 10.72 -15.32
CA ALA A 230 13.99 11.25 -16.57
C ALA A 230 14.70 12.59 -16.37
N ALA A 231 14.12 13.50 -15.60
CA ALA A 231 14.71 14.80 -15.28
C ALA A 231 16.01 14.67 -14.47
N GLY A 232 16.13 13.64 -13.63
CA GLY A 232 17.33 13.33 -12.86
C GLY A 232 18.35 12.46 -13.60
N GLY A 233 18.12 12.15 -14.89
CA GLY A 233 19.03 11.30 -15.69
C GLY A 233 19.08 9.83 -15.25
N ALA A 234 18.10 9.36 -14.48
CA ALA A 234 18.02 7.97 -14.06
C ALA A 234 17.49 7.05 -15.18
N GLU A 235 17.86 5.78 -15.11
CA GLU A 235 17.37 4.77 -16.04
C GLU A 235 15.89 4.47 -15.78
N LEU A 236 15.03 4.64 -16.79
CA LEU A 236 13.57 4.51 -16.66
C LEU A 236 13.08 3.07 -16.47
N SER A 237 13.96 2.09 -16.70
CA SER A 237 13.70 0.67 -16.47
C SER A 237 14.00 0.23 -15.03
N SER A 238 14.56 1.10 -14.19
CA SER A 238 14.85 0.79 -12.78
C SER A 238 13.55 0.61 -11.99
N GLY A 239 13.52 -0.41 -11.15
CA GLY A 239 12.36 -0.75 -10.32
C GLY A 239 12.76 -1.24 -8.93
N GLY A 240 11.77 -1.77 -8.20
CA GLY A 240 11.96 -2.30 -6.85
C GLY A 240 12.17 -1.23 -5.78
N PRO A 241 12.47 -1.63 -4.53
CA PRO A 241 12.64 -0.69 -3.40
C PRO A 241 13.75 0.33 -3.63
N GLY A 242 14.79 -0.02 -4.38
CA GLY A 242 15.86 0.90 -4.76
C GLY A 242 15.38 2.13 -5.50
N LEU A 243 14.31 2.01 -6.29
CA LEU A 243 13.72 3.15 -6.98
C LEU A 243 13.35 4.27 -6.01
N MET A 244 12.60 3.95 -4.98
CA MET A 244 12.10 4.92 -4.02
C MET A 244 13.19 5.42 -3.06
N PHE A 245 14.04 4.53 -2.57
CA PHE A 245 14.93 4.83 -1.45
C PHE A 245 16.36 5.18 -1.88
N ILE A 246 16.72 4.96 -3.14
CA ILE A 246 18.03 5.29 -3.70
C ILE A 246 17.89 6.25 -4.86
N TYR A 247 17.27 5.82 -5.97
CA TYR A 247 17.25 6.59 -7.21
C TYR A 247 16.49 7.92 -7.07
N LEU A 248 15.29 7.92 -6.48
CA LEU A 248 14.52 9.14 -6.29
C LEU A 248 15.18 10.10 -5.29
N VAL A 249 15.87 9.60 -4.26
CA VAL A 249 16.67 10.47 -3.37
C VAL A 249 17.75 11.20 -4.16
N ASN A 250 18.49 10.49 -5.01
CA ASN A 250 19.51 11.09 -5.88
C ASN A 250 18.90 12.13 -6.82
N VAL A 251 17.77 11.79 -7.45
CA VAL A 251 17.05 12.71 -8.35
C VAL A 251 16.65 13.98 -7.62
N PHE A 252 16.03 13.87 -6.44
CA PHE A 252 15.61 15.03 -5.65
C PHE A 252 16.80 15.88 -5.22
N ASN A 253 17.93 15.25 -4.82
CA ASN A 253 19.13 15.98 -4.43
C ASN A 253 19.77 16.77 -5.60
N GLY A 254 19.58 16.34 -6.83
CA GLY A 254 20.03 17.05 -8.04
C GLY A 254 19.09 18.16 -8.53
N MET A 255 17.86 18.28 -7.97
CA MET A 255 16.88 19.26 -8.44
C MET A 255 16.94 20.59 -7.67
N PRO A 256 16.62 21.72 -8.31
CA PRO A 256 16.30 22.95 -7.59
C PRO A 256 15.15 22.69 -6.59
N GLY A 257 15.28 23.14 -5.35
CA GLY A 257 14.24 22.91 -4.33
C GLY A 257 14.02 21.43 -3.91
N GLY A 258 14.89 20.52 -4.31
CA GLY A 258 14.75 19.07 -4.13
C GLY A 258 14.51 18.63 -2.69
N LYS A 259 15.02 19.36 -1.69
CA LYS A 259 14.71 19.10 -0.28
C LYS A 259 13.20 19.16 -0.01
N ILE A 260 12.51 20.18 -0.52
CA ILE A 260 11.07 20.36 -0.33
C ILE A 260 10.31 19.27 -1.11
N VAL A 261 10.73 19.01 -2.35
CA VAL A 261 10.18 17.95 -3.20
C VAL A 261 10.26 16.60 -2.50
N GLY A 262 11.43 16.26 -1.94
CA GLY A 262 11.63 15.02 -1.19
C GLY A 262 10.75 14.92 0.06
N ILE A 263 10.59 16.00 0.84
CA ILE A 263 9.68 16.02 1.98
C ILE A 263 8.25 15.73 1.53
N VAL A 264 7.75 16.47 0.54
CA VAL A 264 6.38 16.31 0.04
C VAL A 264 6.17 14.88 -0.50
N PHE A 265 7.13 14.37 -1.26
CA PHE A 265 7.08 13.00 -1.79
C PHE A 265 6.98 11.96 -0.67
N TYR A 266 7.88 12.00 0.33
CA TYR A 266 7.85 11.01 1.41
C TYR A 266 6.61 11.13 2.30
N VAL A 267 6.03 12.32 2.47
CA VAL A 267 4.73 12.48 3.14
C VAL A 267 3.60 11.85 2.33
N CYS A 268 3.59 12.03 1.00
CA CYS A 268 2.63 11.34 0.11
C CYS A 268 2.72 9.82 0.26
N VAL A 269 3.95 9.29 0.16
CA VAL A 269 4.21 7.85 0.26
C VAL A 269 3.86 7.33 1.65
N LEU A 270 4.10 8.12 2.71
CA LEU A 270 3.70 7.77 4.07
C LEU A 270 2.19 7.63 4.20
N PHE A 271 1.43 8.57 3.66
CA PHE A 271 -0.04 8.49 3.68
C PHE A 271 -0.56 7.30 2.89
N ALA A 272 -0.02 7.04 1.71
CA ALA A 272 -0.36 5.87 0.91
C ALA A 272 -0.04 4.56 1.65
N GLY A 273 1.17 4.45 2.23
CA GLY A 273 1.59 3.28 2.99
C GLY A 273 0.75 3.04 4.23
N MET A 274 0.46 4.09 5.00
CA MET A 274 -0.36 3.99 6.21
C MET A 274 -1.79 3.56 5.94
N SER A 275 -2.44 4.13 4.93
CA SER A 275 -3.81 3.74 4.56
C SER A 275 -3.89 2.28 4.12
N SER A 276 -2.89 1.81 3.36
CA SER A 276 -2.80 0.41 2.93
C SER A 276 -2.54 -0.53 4.11
N LEU A 277 -1.65 -0.15 5.03
CA LEU A 277 -1.33 -0.97 6.20
C LEU A 277 -2.55 -1.15 7.13
N VAL A 278 -3.30 -0.08 7.38
CA VAL A 278 -4.56 -0.13 8.13
C VAL A 278 -5.56 -1.08 7.44
N ASN A 279 -5.70 -0.99 6.12
CA ASN A 279 -6.59 -1.84 5.34
C ASN A 279 -6.22 -3.33 5.47
N LEU A 280 -4.93 -3.66 5.37
CA LEU A 280 -4.45 -5.04 5.45
C LEU A 280 -4.68 -5.67 6.84
N TYR A 281 -4.54 -4.89 7.92
CA TYR A 281 -4.78 -5.38 9.28
C TYR A 281 -6.26 -5.43 9.67
N GLU A 282 -7.16 -4.71 8.98
CA GLU A 282 -8.57 -4.61 9.35
C GLU A 282 -9.28 -5.98 9.29
N ALA A 283 -9.05 -6.78 8.25
CA ALA A 283 -9.67 -8.09 8.13
C ALA A 283 -9.25 -9.08 9.25
N PRO A 284 -7.95 -9.22 9.58
CA PRO A 284 -7.51 -9.96 10.78
C PRO A 284 -8.12 -9.46 12.09
N VAL A 285 -8.16 -8.14 12.31
CA VAL A 285 -8.75 -7.54 13.52
C VAL A 285 -10.23 -7.85 13.62
N ALA A 286 -10.99 -7.62 12.56
CA ALA A 286 -12.43 -7.94 12.51
C ALA A 286 -12.68 -9.44 12.75
N THR A 287 -11.82 -10.30 12.21
CA THR A 287 -11.90 -11.75 12.44
C THR A 287 -11.74 -12.11 13.91
N ILE A 288 -10.78 -11.51 14.62
CA ILE A 288 -10.62 -11.72 16.06
C ILE A 288 -11.84 -11.22 16.84
N GLN A 289 -12.33 -10.02 16.49
CA GLN A 289 -13.55 -9.49 17.12
C GLN A 289 -14.75 -10.43 16.96
N GLU A 290 -14.97 -10.96 15.76
CA GLU A 290 -16.09 -11.84 15.46
C GLU A 290 -15.95 -13.22 16.13
N LYS A 291 -14.78 -13.84 16.08
CA LYS A 291 -14.57 -15.21 16.56
C LYS A 291 -14.32 -15.31 18.06
N LEU A 292 -13.55 -14.38 18.64
CA LEU A 292 -13.23 -14.38 20.06
C LEU A 292 -14.15 -13.46 20.87
N LYS A 293 -15.04 -12.71 20.20
CA LYS A 293 -15.98 -11.73 20.84
C LYS A 293 -15.24 -10.72 21.71
N LEU A 294 -14.03 -10.36 21.31
CA LEU A 294 -13.23 -9.33 21.99
C LEU A 294 -13.66 -7.93 21.53
N ASN A 295 -13.43 -6.95 22.40
CA ASN A 295 -13.59 -5.55 22.01
C ASN A 295 -12.51 -5.13 20.99
N ARG A 296 -12.73 -4.02 20.31
CA ARG A 296 -11.85 -3.56 19.24
C ARG A 296 -10.42 -3.31 19.71
N VAL A 297 -10.24 -2.64 20.85
CA VAL A 297 -8.93 -2.30 21.38
C VAL A 297 -8.09 -3.55 21.67
N ALA A 298 -8.71 -4.55 22.30
CA ALA A 298 -8.03 -5.82 22.59
C ALA A 298 -7.68 -6.57 21.30
N SER A 299 -8.58 -6.60 20.31
CA SER A 299 -8.33 -7.26 19.02
C SER A 299 -7.20 -6.59 18.24
N VAL A 300 -7.18 -5.26 18.21
CA VAL A 300 -6.09 -4.49 17.62
C VAL A 300 -4.79 -4.74 18.35
N GLY A 301 -4.80 -4.73 19.70
CA GLY A 301 -3.61 -5.01 20.51
C GLY A 301 -2.99 -6.38 20.20
N ILE A 302 -3.81 -7.43 20.14
CA ILE A 302 -3.35 -8.80 19.81
C ILE A 302 -2.70 -8.83 18.43
N ILE A 303 -3.38 -8.29 17.41
CA ILE A 303 -2.88 -8.30 16.03
C ILE A 303 -1.64 -7.42 15.90
N ALA A 304 -1.60 -6.25 16.55
CA ALA A 304 -0.46 -5.35 16.50
C ALA A 304 0.78 -5.99 17.15
N VAL A 305 0.64 -6.66 18.29
CA VAL A 305 1.75 -7.36 18.95
C VAL A 305 2.22 -8.52 18.07
N ALA A 306 1.32 -9.38 17.60
CA ALA A 306 1.67 -10.49 16.72
C ALA A 306 2.33 -10.01 15.42
N GLY A 307 1.74 -9.01 14.78
CA GLY A 307 2.26 -8.40 13.56
C GLY A 307 3.64 -7.77 13.77
N CYS A 308 3.83 -7.04 14.87
CA CYS A 308 5.11 -6.43 15.21
C CYS A 308 6.21 -7.48 15.42
N VAL A 309 5.92 -8.52 16.25
CA VAL A 309 6.88 -9.60 16.52
C VAL A 309 7.29 -10.31 15.23
N VAL A 310 6.32 -10.71 14.41
CA VAL A 310 6.63 -11.42 13.15
C VAL A 310 7.36 -10.49 12.16
N SER A 311 6.98 -9.23 12.06
CA SER A 311 7.68 -8.25 11.20
C SER A 311 9.13 -8.03 11.64
N LEU A 312 9.41 -8.00 12.95
CA LEU A 312 10.77 -7.93 13.50
C LEU A 312 11.57 -9.18 13.17
N VAL A 313 10.95 -10.37 13.27
CA VAL A 313 11.56 -11.65 12.89
C VAL A 313 11.87 -11.66 11.38
N ILE A 314 10.92 -11.25 10.53
CA ILE A 314 11.13 -11.13 9.10
C ILE A 314 12.33 -10.22 8.80
N GLN A 315 12.39 -9.04 9.40
CA GLN A 315 13.49 -8.11 9.20
C GLN A 315 14.83 -8.65 9.72
N GLY A 316 14.83 -9.44 10.80
CA GLY A 316 16.04 -9.98 11.41
C GLY A 316 16.64 -11.19 10.71
N ILE A 317 15.80 -12.06 10.16
CA ILE A 317 16.21 -13.39 9.68
C ILE A 317 16.33 -13.44 8.15
N VAL A 318 15.51 -12.68 7.42
CA VAL A 318 15.39 -12.83 5.96
C VAL A 318 16.36 -11.89 5.25
N SER A 319 17.61 -12.29 5.09
CA SER A 319 18.57 -11.62 4.21
C SER A 319 18.13 -11.63 2.74
N GLY A 320 17.35 -12.63 2.32
CA GLY A 320 16.75 -12.73 0.98
C GLY A 320 15.40 -12.03 0.83
N TRP A 321 14.89 -11.34 1.85
CA TRP A 321 13.63 -10.61 1.80
C TRP A 321 13.60 -9.54 0.71
N MET A 322 14.73 -8.87 0.50
CA MET A 322 14.86 -7.85 -0.55
C MET A 322 14.65 -8.42 -1.95
N ASP A 323 15.14 -9.63 -2.21
CA ASP A 323 14.95 -10.30 -3.50
C ASP A 323 13.48 -10.68 -3.72
N ALA A 324 12.80 -11.13 -2.66
CA ALA A 324 11.38 -11.46 -2.71
C ALA A 324 10.50 -10.21 -2.90
N VAL A 325 10.82 -9.10 -2.23
CA VAL A 325 10.07 -7.84 -2.34
C VAL A 325 10.30 -7.17 -3.71
N SER A 326 11.48 -7.29 -4.30
CA SER A 326 11.79 -6.73 -5.62
C SER A 326 10.97 -7.35 -6.76
N ILE A 327 10.37 -8.54 -6.54
CA ILE A 327 9.50 -9.21 -7.52
C ILE A 327 8.08 -8.58 -7.52
N TYR A 328 7.67 -7.90 -6.43
CA TYR A 328 6.30 -7.42 -6.23
C TYR A 328 6.16 -5.89 -6.18
N ILE A 329 7.24 -5.14 -6.27
CA ILE A 329 7.28 -3.68 -6.34
C ILE A 329 7.97 -3.22 -7.62
#